data_489a2b9a732d3bf4df71b3ccf2502497
#
_entry.id   489a2b9a732d3bf4df71b3ccf2502497
#
_cell.length_a   1.000
_cell.length_b   1.000
_cell.length_c   1.000
_cell.angle_alpha   90.00
_cell.angle_beta   90.00
_cell.angle_gamma   90.00
#
_symmetry.space_group_name_H-M   'P 1'
#
loop_
_entity.id
_entity.type
_entity.pdbx_description
1 polymer ?
#
loop_
_entity_poly.entity_id
_entity_poly.type
_entity_poly.pdbx_seq_one_letter_code
_entity_poly.pdbx_strand_id
1 'polypeptide(L)'
;MNRKNEKLKMKNGTRPIFSLYTLLSFFIFSFLIPSFLTACSDFISPVKSTPEPTEYSFNYWLLQSLYLYEDELANLPEDGDSAQILYNTLKDPYTTYTPPSKSEVVGQQIRTSIVIGGDIGLRYYNFVDQKHPVYIHRVYPKGPAGRANIPKYGNIISVNDVELTGEKAKATYDSILSVNKNINLLIAYKGDTTLYKLEKETIYAPTVFLDTLFEDPAKGYPGIIFIDIEIFKDTTEDRKNGSYGELKAYLDSTASDKRVRVLDLRGNPGGSVKQCVSMADLFVKEGELSTNKWRSIDANGVTKRSATTTNAKAGDPGEQGRYIILANGGSASCAEIFIAAITETTDIPFVGSKTYGKGIGQTTFYTYANGLAKITDREFLTPKRNSYHLKGIIPQYDCVGTVYENCAAQVANKLYGVKIPKQDESLAKRSSDFTENTIMDFEGGAIEWEDSDYYFKAFDKTHP
;
A
#
# COMPACT_ATOMS: atom_id res chain seq x y z
N MET A 1 -8.56 15.67 -65.12
CA MET A 1 -10.00 15.76 -65.47
C MET A 1 -10.83 15.69 -64.21
N ASN A 2 -11.52 16.80 -63.94
CA ASN A 2 -12.66 17.04 -63.02
C ASN A 2 -12.62 16.43 -61.58
N ARG A 3 -12.37 17.29 -60.62
CA ARG A 3 -13.29 18.15 -59.77
C ARG A 3 -14.56 17.42 -59.25
N LYS A 4 -14.63 17.30 -57.90
CA LYS A 4 -15.68 17.99 -57.17
C LYS A 4 -15.34 18.08 -55.67
N ASN A 5 -15.38 19.32 -55.18
CA ASN A 5 -15.44 19.73 -53.77
C ASN A 5 -16.82 19.40 -53.22
N GLU A 6 -16.89 18.91 -52.01
CA GLU A 6 -18.05 19.14 -51.16
C GLU A 6 -17.66 19.52 -49.76
N LYS A 7 -17.99 20.78 -49.44
CA LYS A 7 -17.99 21.32 -48.08
C LYS A 7 -19.10 20.67 -47.29
N LEU A 8 -18.79 20.14 -46.14
CA LEU A 8 -19.82 19.86 -45.12
C LEU A 8 -19.51 20.61 -43.82
N LYS A 9 -20.58 21.31 -43.42
CA LYS A 9 -20.73 22.24 -42.32
C LYS A 9 -20.34 21.66 -40.98
N MET A 10 -19.64 22.50 -40.20
CA MET A 10 -19.56 22.36 -38.74
C MET A 10 -20.99 22.42 -38.16
N LYS A 11 -21.34 21.44 -37.35
CA LYS A 11 -22.43 21.51 -36.39
C LYS A 11 -21.84 21.38 -34.98
N ASN A 12 -22.15 22.39 -34.21
CA ASN A 12 -21.91 22.65 -32.80
C ASN A 12 -21.95 21.42 -31.88
N GLY A 13 -20.95 21.32 -31.08
CA GLY A 13 -20.87 21.29 -29.61
C GLY A 13 -21.83 20.40 -28.84
N THR A 14 -21.31 19.33 -28.34
CA THR A 14 -21.77 18.83 -27.05
C THR A 14 -20.54 18.62 -26.15
N ARG A 15 -20.41 19.54 -25.20
CA ARG A 15 -19.49 19.36 -24.05
C ARG A 15 -19.99 18.18 -23.22
N PRO A 16 -19.12 17.32 -22.70
CA PRO A 16 -19.54 16.31 -21.75
C PRO A 16 -20.01 17.01 -20.47
N ILE A 17 -21.22 16.73 -20.08
CA ILE A 17 -21.83 17.13 -18.80
C ILE A 17 -21.07 16.36 -17.72
N PHE A 18 -20.14 17.02 -17.05
CA PHE A 18 -19.65 16.56 -15.75
C PHE A 18 -20.85 16.48 -14.81
N SER A 19 -21.05 15.29 -14.26
CA SER A 19 -22.14 14.98 -13.34
C SER A 19 -22.05 15.90 -12.10
N LEU A 20 -23.02 16.80 -12.03
CA LEU A 20 -23.21 17.82 -11.00
C LEU A 20 -23.85 17.23 -9.73
N TYR A 21 -23.69 15.95 -9.46
CA TYR A 21 -24.36 15.30 -8.33
C TYR A 21 -23.58 15.31 -7.01
N THR A 22 -22.34 15.78 -7.00
CA THR A 22 -21.53 15.87 -5.77
C THR A 22 -21.51 17.27 -5.15
N LEU A 23 -22.09 18.26 -5.76
CA LEU A 23 -22.15 19.64 -5.22
C LEU A 23 -23.56 20.08 -4.78
N LEU A 24 -24.59 19.27 -4.99
CA LEU A 24 -25.97 19.66 -4.69
C LEU A 24 -26.45 19.28 -3.29
N SER A 25 -25.68 18.51 -2.51
CA SER A 25 -26.05 18.18 -1.13
C SER A 25 -25.78 19.30 -0.13
N PHE A 26 -24.96 20.29 -0.51
CA PHE A 26 -24.61 21.42 0.37
C PHE A 26 -25.51 22.66 0.21
N PHE A 27 -26.35 22.71 -0.83
CA PHE A 27 -27.15 23.90 -1.14
C PHE A 27 -28.66 23.74 -0.92
N ILE A 28 -29.17 22.59 -0.47
CA ILE A 28 -30.63 22.38 -0.32
C ILE A 28 -31.15 22.78 1.07
N PHE A 29 -30.33 23.31 1.96
CA PHE A 29 -30.83 23.79 3.26
C PHE A 29 -31.20 25.27 3.28
N SER A 30 -31.22 26.00 2.16
CA SER A 30 -31.43 27.46 2.16
C SER A 30 -32.68 27.97 1.47
N PHE A 31 -33.56 27.15 0.87
CA PHE A 31 -34.76 27.69 0.21
C PHE A 31 -35.96 26.75 0.30
N LEU A 32 -36.75 26.88 1.38
CA LEU A 32 -38.18 26.61 1.41
C LEU A 32 -38.78 27.24 2.68
N ILE A 33 -39.08 28.52 2.59
CA ILE A 33 -40.02 29.17 3.52
C ILE A 33 -41.22 29.59 2.66
N PRO A 34 -42.43 29.03 2.89
CA PRO A 34 -43.62 29.60 2.31
C PRO A 34 -44.05 30.83 3.11
N SER A 35 -44.30 31.91 2.39
CA SER A 35 -44.84 33.16 2.90
C SER A 35 -46.23 32.96 3.49
N PHE A 36 -46.40 33.23 4.78
CA PHE A 36 -47.66 33.67 5.35
C PHE A 36 -47.44 34.92 6.19
N LEU A 37 -47.85 36.07 5.62
CA LEU A 37 -48.01 37.34 6.31
C LEU A 37 -49.34 37.26 7.10
N THR A 38 -49.26 37.45 8.43
CA THR A 38 -50.18 38.35 9.15
C THR A 38 -49.73 38.53 10.60
N ALA A 39 -49.38 39.76 10.84
CA ALA A 39 -49.60 40.62 12.01
C ALA A 39 -49.37 40.18 13.45
N CYS A 40 -48.51 41.01 14.08
CA CYS A 40 -48.53 41.51 15.46
C CYS A 40 -47.71 40.80 16.53
N SER A 41 -46.83 41.62 17.02
CA SER A 41 -46.19 41.76 18.34
C SER A 41 -44.91 40.95 18.60
N ASP A 42 -43.84 41.71 18.58
CA ASP A 42 -42.66 41.72 19.50
C ASP A 42 -42.32 40.40 20.21
N PHE A 43 -41.61 39.54 19.51
CA PHE A 43 -40.55 38.71 20.08
C PHE A 43 -39.53 38.50 18.97
N ILE A 44 -38.51 39.37 18.90
CA ILE A 44 -37.30 39.10 18.17
C ILE A 44 -36.57 38.02 18.99
N SER A 45 -36.87 36.78 18.76
CA SER A 45 -35.91 35.72 19.05
C SER A 45 -34.73 35.93 18.16
N PRO A 46 -33.50 36.06 18.67
CA PRO A 46 -32.33 36.12 17.82
C PRO A 46 -32.36 34.86 16.95
N VAL A 47 -32.47 35.02 15.65
CA VAL A 47 -32.16 33.98 14.69
C VAL A 47 -30.76 33.53 15.05
N LYS A 48 -30.63 32.36 15.67
CA LYS A 48 -29.33 31.71 15.83
C LYS A 48 -28.83 31.53 14.42
N SER A 49 -28.00 32.46 13.97
CA SER A 49 -27.20 32.25 12.77
C SER A 49 -26.50 30.93 12.98
N THR A 50 -26.70 29.96 12.08
CA THR A 50 -25.88 28.76 12.09
C THR A 50 -24.44 29.21 12.09
N PRO A 51 -23.63 28.85 13.10
CA PRO A 51 -22.24 29.24 13.15
C PRO A 51 -21.56 28.84 11.82
N GLU A 52 -20.71 29.74 11.30
CA GLU A 52 -19.86 29.39 10.16
C GLU A 52 -19.10 28.10 10.49
N PRO A 53 -19.03 27.15 9.53
CA PRO A 53 -18.33 25.91 9.75
C PRO A 53 -16.86 26.19 10.06
N THR A 54 -16.34 25.54 11.07
CA THR A 54 -14.93 25.61 11.47
C THR A 54 -14.25 24.29 11.15
N GLU A 55 -12.92 24.26 11.15
CA GLU A 55 -12.16 23.02 11.04
C GLU A 55 -12.59 22.00 12.10
N TYR A 56 -12.83 22.47 13.34
CA TYR A 56 -13.30 21.65 14.43
C TYR A 56 -14.69 21.07 14.16
N SER A 57 -15.69 21.92 13.89
CA SER A 57 -17.09 21.49 13.69
C SER A 57 -17.23 20.56 12.47
N PHE A 58 -16.43 20.77 11.42
CA PHE A 58 -16.41 19.90 10.25
C PHE A 58 -15.86 18.49 10.59
N ASN A 59 -14.74 18.42 11.31
CA ASN A 59 -14.16 17.16 11.74
C ASN A 59 -15.06 16.42 12.75
N TYR A 60 -15.70 17.14 13.67
CA TYR A 60 -16.70 16.58 14.58
C TYR A 60 -17.85 15.94 13.80
N TRP A 61 -18.40 16.64 12.82
CA TRP A 61 -19.44 16.11 11.95
C TRP A 61 -19.00 14.88 11.15
N LEU A 62 -17.77 14.88 10.59
CA LEU A 62 -17.22 13.72 9.88
C LEU A 62 -17.16 12.48 10.78
N LEU A 63 -16.64 12.63 11.99
CA LEU A 63 -16.55 11.53 12.96
C LEU A 63 -17.93 11.03 13.35
N GLN A 64 -18.86 11.93 13.71
CA GLN A 64 -20.24 11.55 14.02
C GLN A 64 -20.91 10.79 12.88
N SER A 65 -20.63 11.17 11.63
CA SER A 65 -21.29 10.62 10.46
C SER A 65 -20.71 9.28 10.00
N LEU A 66 -19.40 9.06 10.15
CA LEU A 66 -18.68 7.99 9.44
C LEU A 66 -17.92 7.04 10.37
N TYR A 67 -17.48 7.49 11.53
CA TYR A 67 -16.62 6.68 12.40
C TYR A 67 -17.28 5.38 12.81
N LEU A 68 -16.57 4.27 12.67
CA LEU A 68 -17.11 2.92 12.82
C LEU A 68 -17.51 2.58 14.28
N TYR A 69 -16.76 3.09 15.24
CA TYR A 69 -16.92 2.77 16.66
C TYR A 69 -17.80 3.82 17.36
N GLU A 70 -19.11 3.66 17.24
CA GLU A 70 -20.14 4.61 17.75
C GLU A 70 -20.00 4.88 19.25
N ASP A 71 -19.61 3.87 20.03
CA ASP A 71 -19.51 3.97 21.50
C ASP A 71 -18.46 5.00 21.95
N GLU A 72 -17.46 5.29 21.11
CA GLU A 72 -16.44 6.29 21.41
C GLU A 72 -16.91 7.72 21.16
N LEU A 73 -17.92 7.91 20.29
CA LEU A 73 -18.40 9.22 19.87
C LEU A 73 -19.02 10.03 21.02
N ALA A 74 -19.59 9.37 22.02
CA ALA A 74 -20.15 10.01 23.21
C ALA A 74 -19.10 10.75 24.06
N ASN A 75 -17.81 10.42 23.87
CA ASN A 75 -16.70 11.03 24.61
C ASN A 75 -16.07 12.21 23.88
N LEU A 76 -16.50 12.51 22.63
CA LEU A 76 -15.96 13.63 21.88
C LEU A 76 -16.39 14.96 22.51
N PRO A 77 -15.48 15.90 22.76
CA PRO A 77 -15.85 17.23 23.20
C PRO A 77 -16.69 17.93 22.14
N GLU A 78 -17.71 18.69 22.58
CA GLU A 78 -18.64 19.36 21.66
C GLU A 78 -18.01 20.60 20.99
N ASP A 79 -17.01 21.19 21.63
CA ASP A 79 -16.25 22.34 21.14
C ASP A 79 -14.75 22.22 21.44
N GLY A 80 -13.94 23.01 20.75
CA GLY A 80 -12.49 23.04 20.93
C GLY A 80 -11.77 23.91 19.91
N ASP A 81 -10.56 24.32 20.25
CA ASP A 81 -9.73 25.21 19.44
C ASP A 81 -8.99 24.47 18.30
N SER A 82 -8.92 23.15 18.35
CA SER A 82 -8.17 22.35 17.37
C SER A 82 -8.87 21.01 17.09
N ALA A 83 -9.03 20.67 15.82
CA ALA A 83 -9.56 19.39 15.39
C ALA A 83 -8.74 18.19 15.93
N GLN A 84 -7.45 18.36 16.18
CA GLN A 84 -6.59 17.31 16.73
C GLN A 84 -7.10 16.73 18.06
N ILE A 85 -7.79 17.56 18.88
CA ILE A 85 -8.34 17.14 20.16
C ILE A 85 -9.36 16.00 19.98
N LEU A 86 -10.20 16.07 18.94
CA LEU A 86 -11.18 15.02 18.63
C LEU A 86 -10.50 13.67 18.40
N TYR A 87 -9.46 13.66 17.60
CA TYR A 87 -8.74 12.42 17.24
C TYR A 87 -7.93 11.85 18.40
N ASN A 88 -7.41 12.72 19.27
CA ASN A 88 -6.70 12.29 20.49
C ASN A 88 -7.63 11.66 21.54
N THR A 89 -8.94 11.89 21.43
CA THR A 89 -9.93 11.31 22.35
C THR A 89 -10.30 9.87 21.96
N LEU A 90 -10.12 9.51 20.69
CA LEU A 90 -10.43 8.18 20.17
C LEU A 90 -9.38 7.15 20.61
N LYS A 91 -9.81 5.92 20.82
CA LYS A 91 -8.93 4.78 21.15
C LYS A 91 -8.36 4.11 19.91
N ASP A 92 -9.05 4.25 18.78
CA ASP A 92 -8.60 3.71 17.50
C ASP A 92 -7.35 4.45 17.00
N PRO A 93 -6.18 3.77 16.90
CA PRO A 93 -4.94 4.40 16.47
C PRO A 93 -4.91 4.71 14.97
N TYR A 94 -5.86 4.17 14.19
CA TYR A 94 -5.90 4.32 12.74
C TYR A 94 -6.68 5.54 12.28
N THR A 95 -7.50 6.11 13.17
CA THR A 95 -8.23 7.35 12.89
C THR A 95 -7.38 8.54 13.32
N THR A 96 -6.94 9.34 12.34
CA THR A 96 -5.94 10.39 12.54
C THR A 96 -6.31 11.68 11.82
N TYR A 97 -5.81 12.81 12.34
CA TYR A 97 -5.90 14.11 11.70
C TYR A 97 -4.51 14.61 11.28
N THR A 98 -4.41 15.10 10.05
CA THR A 98 -3.21 15.74 9.53
C THR A 98 -3.52 17.24 9.29
N PRO A 99 -2.80 18.15 9.93
CA PRO A 99 -3.06 19.59 9.76
C PRO A 99 -2.74 20.07 8.33
N PRO A 100 -3.32 21.21 7.91
CA PRO A 100 -3.14 21.76 6.55
C PRO A 100 -1.68 21.89 6.11
N SER A 101 -0.79 22.22 7.04
CA SER A 101 0.64 22.40 6.75
C SER A 101 1.38 21.13 6.28
N LYS A 102 0.80 19.95 6.54
CA LYS A 102 1.36 18.63 6.15
C LYS A 102 0.47 17.86 5.17
N SER A 103 -0.73 18.33 4.90
CA SER A 103 -1.78 17.58 4.20
C SER A 103 -1.41 17.21 2.76
N GLU A 104 -0.72 18.06 2.03
CA GLU A 104 -0.31 17.79 0.66
C GLU A 104 0.70 16.64 0.59
N VAL A 105 1.75 16.70 1.42
CA VAL A 105 2.79 15.68 1.49
C VAL A 105 2.20 14.33 1.90
N VAL A 106 1.46 14.29 3.00
CA VAL A 106 0.81 13.07 3.50
C VAL A 106 -0.20 12.52 2.49
N GLY A 107 -1.00 13.39 1.87
CA GLY A 107 -1.96 12.98 0.83
C GLY A 107 -1.30 12.37 -0.40
N GLN A 108 -0.12 12.85 -0.80
CA GLN A 108 0.67 12.24 -1.87
C GLN A 108 1.22 10.86 -1.44
N GLN A 109 1.79 10.75 -0.24
CA GLN A 109 2.34 9.49 0.29
C GLN A 109 1.29 8.39 0.45
N ILE A 110 0.06 8.73 0.86
CA ILE A 110 -1.03 7.75 0.96
C ILE A 110 -1.31 7.08 -0.38
N ARG A 111 -1.39 7.84 -1.47
CA ARG A 111 -1.84 7.36 -2.78
C ARG A 111 -0.72 6.90 -3.71
N THR A 112 0.48 7.43 -3.52
CA THR A 112 1.58 7.24 -4.46
C THR A 112 2.80 6.64 -3.78
N SER A 113 3.69 6.06 -4.56
CA SER A 113 5.01 5.62 -4.13
C SER A 113 6.09 6.69 -4.37
N ILE A 114 5.69 7.97 -4.38
CA ILE A 114 6.64 9.08 -4.60
C ILE A 114 7.66 9.15 -3.46
N VAL A 115 8.92 9.29 -3.83
CA VAL A 115 10.01 9.53 -2.89
C VAL A 115 10.27 11.03 -2.83
N ILE A 116 9.79 11.66 -1.75
CA ILE A 116 9.90 13.11 -1.53
C ILE A 116 11.34 13.44 -1.10
N GLY A 117 11.89 14.55 -1.62
CA GLY A 117 13.29 14.92 -1.38
C GLY A 117 14.28 14.31 -2.37
N GLY A 118 13.81 13.44 -3.24
CA GLY A 118 14.60 12.81 -4.29
C GLY A 118 15.38 11.59 -3.82
N ASP A 119 15.63 10.68 -4.75
CA ASP A 119 16.30 9.40 -4.51
C ASP A 119 17.16 9.00 -5.73
N ILE A 120 18.08 8.10 -5.53
CA ILE A 120 18.86 7.48 -6.59
C ILE A 120 18.26 6.17 -7.12
N GLY A 121 17.22 5.64 -6.45
CA GLY A 121 16.51 4.44 -6.88
C GLY A 121 17.18 3.14 -6.46
N LEU A 122 17.68 3.06 -5.24
CA LEU A 122 18.26 1.86 -4.63
C LEU A 122 17.61 1.54 -3.30
N ARG A 123 17.49 0.23 -3.01
CA ARG A 123 17.33 -0.29 -1.64
C ARG A 123 18.47 -1.25 -1.33
N TYR A 124 18.86 -1.33 -0.06
CA TYR A 124 19.98 -2.12 0.38
C TYR A 124 19.69 -2.90 1.65
N TYR A 125 20.46 -3.95 1.88
CA TYR A 125 20.60 -4.62 3.16
C TYR A 125 21.85 -4.15 3.86
N ASN A 126 21.84 -4.14 5.19
CA ASN A 126 22.98 -3.83 6.02
C ASN A 126 23.43 -5.09 6.79
N PHE A 127 24.52 -5.72 6.34
CA PHE A 127 25.08 -6.92 6.96
C PHE A 127 26.24 -6.53 7.87
N VAL A 128 25.95 -6.23 9.13
CA VAL A 128 26.91 -5.68 10.12
C VAL A 128 28.18 -6.51 10.29
N ASP A 129 28.14 -7.81 10.05
CA ASP A 129 29.28 -8.72 10.16
C ASP A 129 30.22 -8.68 8.95
N GLN A 130 29.87 -7.92 7.90
CA GLN A 130 30.68 -7.79 6.69
C GLN A 130 31.59 -6.57 6.77
N LYS A 131 32.75 -6.65 6.12
CA LYS A 131 33.69 -5.50 6.03
C LYS A 131 33.00 -4.28 5.42
N HIS A 132 32.25 -4.48 4.35
CA HIS A 132 31.40 -3.47 3.71
C HIS A 132 29.96 -3.95 3.79
N PRO A 133 29.19 -3.49 4.77
CA PRO A 133 27.91 -4.11 5.12
C PRO A 133 26.74 -3.72 4.20
N VAL A 134 26.89 -2.69 3.35
CA VAL A 134 25.77 -2.15 2.54
C VAL A 134 25.68 -2.87 1.20
N TYR A 135 24.66 -3.73 1.04
CA TYR A 135 24.40 -4.53 -0.16
C TYR A 135 23.15 -4.10 -0.88
N ILE A 136 23.22 -3.89 -2.19
CA ILE A 136 22.09 -3.50 -3.01
C ILE A 136 21.11 -4.66 -3.11
N HIS A 137 19.90 -4.45 -2.61
CA HIS A 137 18.82 -5.43 -2.66
C HIS A 137 17.86 -5.17 -3.83
N ARG A 138 17.51 -3.91 -4.07
CA ARG A 138 16.61 -3.50 -5.15
C ARG A 138 17.24 -2.36 -5.96
N VAL A 139 16.95 -2.38 -7.24
CA VAL A 139 17.30 -1.28 -8.17
C VAL A 139 16.01 -0.89 -8.88
N TYR A 140 15.63 0.37 -8.80
CA TYR A 140 14.43 0.87 -9.47
C TYR A 140 14.73 1.11 -10.95
N PRO A 141 14.10 0.37 -11.87
CA PRO A 141 14.49 0.36 -13.28
C PRO A 141 14.51 1.74 -13.94
N LYS A 142 13.56 2.60 -13.60
CA LYS A 142 13.45 3.95 -14.16
C LYS A 142 14.14 5.04 -13.32
N GLY A 143 14.63 4.68 -12.13
CA GLY A 143 15.42 5.57 -11.28
C GLY A 143 16.84 5.80 -11.82
N PRO A 144 17.61 6.76 -11.25
CA PRO A 144 18.98 7.04 -11.62
C PRO A 144 19.88 5.80 -11.63
N ALA A 145 19.77 4.96 -10.60
CA ALA A 145 20.54 3.72 -10.46
C ALA A 145 20.22 2.69 -11.56
N GLY A 146 18.92 2.53 -11.88
CA GLY A 146 18.51 1.62 -12.96
C GLY A 146 19.00 2.06 -14.32
N ARG A 147 18.87 3.35 -14.63
CA ARG A 147 19.39 3.92 -15.88
C ARG A 147 20.91 3.84 -15.99
N ALA A 148 21.62 3.86 -14.86
CA ALA A 148 23.07 3.65 -14.79
C ALA A 148 23.47 2.16 -14.84
N ASN A 149 22.51 1.22 -14.92
CA ASN A 149 22.71 -0.22 -14.88
C ASN A 149 23.50 -0.70 -13.65
N ILE A 150 23.21 -0.12 -12.49
CA ILE A 150 23.80 -0.60 -11.23
C ILE A 150 23.37 -2.05 -10.99
N PRO A 151 24.30 -2.97 -10.69
CA PRO A 151 23.97 -4.37 -10.51
C PRO A 151 23.25 -4.59 -9.17
N LYS A 152 22.10 -5.31 -9.20
CA LYS A 152 21.50 -5.90 -8.02
C LYS A 152 22.52 -6.85 -7.36
N TYR A 153 22.53 -6.87 -6.03
CA TYR A 153 23.48 -7.61 -5.20
C TYR A 153 24.94 -7.10 -5.27
N GLY A 154 25.17 -5.89 -5.83
CA GLY A 154 26.44 -5.20 -5.68
C GLY A 154 26.65 -4.76 -4.22
N ASN A 155 27.93 -4.73 -3.79
CA ASN A 155 28.32 -4.25 -2.49
C ASN A 155 28.79 -2.79 -2.59
N ILE A 156 28.20 -1.88 -1.83
CA ILE A 156 28.61 -0.47 -1.83
C ILE A 156 29.84 -0.31 -0.92
N ILE A 157 30.97 -0.03 -1.55
CA ILE A 157 32.26 0.13 -0.88
C ILE A 157 32.43 1.53 -0.29
N SER A 158 32.05 2.55 -1.07
CA SER A 158 32.10 3.94 -0.61
C SER A 158 30.98 4.78 -1.23
N VAL A 159 30.64 5.88 -0.56
CA VAL A 159 29.72 6.93 -1.04
C VAL A 159 30.42 8.28 -0.91
N ASN A 160 30.49 9.06 -2.01
CA ASN A 160 31.18 10.36 -2.08
C ASN A 160 32.59 10.30 -1.44
N ASP A 161 33.37 9.28 -1.83
CA ASP A 161 34.74 9.00 -1.36
C ASP A 161 34.86 8.60 0.14
N VAL A 162 33.72 8.47 0.86
CA VAL A 162 33.72 7.96 2.22
C VAL A 162 33.50 6.46 2.22
N GLU A 163 34.48 5.70 2.73
CA GLU A 163 34.42 4.25 2.80
C GLU A 163 33.35 3.79 3.81
N LEU A 164 32.52 2.82 3.43
CA LEU A 164 31.44 2.27 4.24
C LEU A 164 31.91 0.98 4.91
N THR A 165 32.29 1.07 6.20
CA THR A 165 32.80 -0.07 6.95
C THR A 165 32.18 -0.15 8.36
N GLY A 166 32.03 -1.38 8.85
CA GLY A 166 31.58 -1.67 10.21
C GLY A 166 30.16 -1.16 10.52
N GLU A 167 29.80 -1.10 11.79
CA GLU A 167 28.45 -0.82 12.28
C GLU A 167 27.89 0.56 11.86
N LYS A 168 28.75 1.54 11.61
CA LYS A 168 28.32 2.90 11.21
C LYS A 168 28.09 3.08 9.71
N ALA A 169 28.36 2.07 8.90
CA ALA A 169 28.31 2.18 7.45
C ALA A 169 26.93 2.63 6.95
N LYS A 170 25.85 2.04 7.48
CA LYS A 170 24.46 2.44 7.16
C LYS A 170 24.21 3.91 7.51
N ALA A 171 24.46 4.31 8.75
CA ALA A 171 24.21 5.68 9.18
C ALA A 171 25.05 6.69 8.39
N THR A 172 26.27 6.34 8.00
CA THR A 172 27.14 7.15 7.15
C THR A 172 26.55 7.29 5.75
N TYR A 173 26.12 6.17 5.15
CA TYR A 173 25.46 6.17 3.85
C TYR A 173 24.21 7.07 3.83
N ASP A 174 23.29 6.86 4.77
CA ASP A 174 22.04 7.60 4.88
C ASP A 174 22.28 9.10 5.10
N SER A 175 23.23 9.43 6.00
CA SER A 175 23.61 10.82 6.25
C SER A 175 24.11 11.53 4.99
N ILE A 176 24.98 10.87 4.20
CA ILE A 176 25.52 11.45 2.97
C ILE A 176 24.40 11.61 1.92
N LEU A 177 23.53 10.60 1.78
CA LEU A 177 22.41 10.69 0.84
C LEU A 177 21.41 11.78 1.23
N SER A 178 21.17 12.00 2.52
CA SER A 178 20.18 12.98 2.97
C SER A 178 20.54 14.42 2.54
N VAL A 179 21.82 14.78 2.55
CA VAL A 179 22.29 16.17 2.34
C VAL A 179 22.84 16.43 0.93
N ASN A 180 23.18 15.40 0.16
CA ASN A 180 23.80 15.57 -1.14
C ASN A 180 22.82 15.28 -2.29
N LYS A 181 22.88 16.08 -3.35
CA LYS A 181 22.17 15.85 -4.61
C LYS A 181 22.94 14.91 -5.54
N ASN A 182 24.27 15.10 -5.61
CA ASN A 182 25.16 14.30 -6.42
C ASN A 182 25.77 13.19 -5.57
N ILE A 183 25.62 11.95 -6.00
CA ILE A 183 26.02 10.75 -5.30
C ILE A 183 26.98 9.94 -6.15
N ASN A 184 28.19 9.75 -5.68
CA ASN A 184 29.20 8.87 -6.28
C ASN A 184 29.22 7.57 -5.47
N LEU A 185 28.92 6.42 -6.10
CA LEU A 185 28.97 5.11 -5.46
C LEU A 185 30.09 4.27 -6.04
N LEU A 186 31.00 3.79 -5.23
CA LEU A 186 31.96 2.76 -5.60
C LEU A 186 31.35 1.40 -5.24
N ILE A 187 31.07 0.57 -6.25
CA ILE A 187 30.35 -0.69 -6.06
C ILE A 187 31.21 -1.85 -6.53
N ALA A 188 31.35 -2.86 -5.67
CA ALA A 188 31.97 -4.13 -6.02
C ALA A 188 30.90 -5.15 -6.42
N TYR A 189 31.10 -5.84 -7.56
CA TYR A 189 30.22 -6.87 -8.05
C TYR A 189 31.01 -7.90 -8.88
N LYS A 190 30.89 -9.19 -8.55
CA LYS A 190 31.53 -10.32 -9.24
C LYS A 190 33.05 -10.17 -9.47
N GLY A 191 33.73 -9.54 -8.55
CA GLY A 191 35.18 -9.34 -8.59
C GLY A 191 35.64 -8.00 -9.20
N ASP A 192 34.76 -7.29 -9.88
CA ASP A 192 35.01 -5.96 -10.43
C ASP A 192 34.54 -4.86 -9.49
N THR A 193 35.15 -3.68 -9.61
CA THR A 193 34.76 -2.49 -8.84
C THR A 193 34.53 -1.32 -9.79
N THR A 194 33.34 -0.74 -9.76
CA THR A 194 32.92 0.33 -10.67
C THR A 194 32.44 1.56 -9.90
N LEU A 195 32.85 2.74 -10.39
CA LEU A 195 32.38 4.03 -9.85
C LEU A 195 31.16 4.50 -10.66
N TYR A 196 30.03 4.69 -9.97
CA TYR A 196 28.80 5.24 -10.53
C TYR A 196 28.60 6.67 -10.05
N LYS A 197 28.28 7.58 -10.97
CA LYS A 197 27.95 8.98 -10.66
C LYS A 197 26.45 9.19 -10.90
N LEU A 198 25.72 9.53 -9.88
CA LEU A 198 24.26 9.64 -9.89
C LEU A 198 23.84 11.01 -9.42
N GLU A 199 22.68 11.46 -9.87
CA GLU A 199 22.01 12.64 -9.35
C GLU A 199 20.65 12.23 -8.79
N LYS A 200 20.32 12.66 -7.56
CA LYS A 200 19.01 12.41 -6.97
C LYS A 200 17.93 13.14 -7.75
N GLU A 201 16.83 12.48 -7.99
CA GLU A 201 15.65 13.06 -8.61
C GLU A 201 14.37 12.60 -7.90
N THR A 202 13.27 13.31 -8.09
CA THR A 202 11.97 12.85 -7.62
C THR A 202 11.55 11.64 -8.42
N ILE A 203 11.43 10.49 -7.77
CA ILE A 203 11.06 9.22 -8.37
C ILE A 203 9.78 8.66 -7.76
N TYR A 204 9.16 7.72 -8.44
CA TYR A 204 8.13 6.83 -7.91
C TYR A 204 8.73 5.44 -7.81
N ALA A 205 8.75 4.89 -6.60
CA ALA A 205 9.24 3.54 -6.38
C ALA A 205 8.33 2.50 -7.07
N PRO A 206 8.88 1.45 -7.69
CA PRO A 206 8.08 0.27 -8.01
C PRO A 206 7.63 -0.41 -6.71
N THR A 207 6.55 -1.16 -6.79
CA THR A 207 5.97 -1.89 -5.64
C THR A 207 5.93 -3.40 -5.86
N VAL A 208 6.23 -3.85 -7.08
CA VAL A 208 6.32 -5.26 -7.45
C VAL A 208 7.71 -5.56 -7.96
N PHE A 209 8.37 -6.53 -7.34
CA PHE A 209 9.73 -6.96 -7.69
C PHE A 209 9.77 -8.45 -7.99
N LEU A 210 10.78 -8.84 -8.77
CA LEU A 210 10.93 -10.21 -9.25
C LEU A 210 12.29 -10.74 -8.88
N ASP A 211 12.29 -11.97 -8.37
CA ASP A 211 13.49 -12.76 -8.13
C ASP A 211 13.28 -14.20 -8.58
N THR A 212 14.32 -14.84 -9.09
CA THR A 212 14.30 -16.29 -9.33
C THR A 212 15.24 -16.95 -8.32
N LEU A 213 14.68 -17.82 -7.49
CA LEU A 213 15.44 -18.59 -6.52
C LEU A 213 15.45 -20.07 -6.88
N PHE A 214 16.39 -20.82 -6.32
CA PHE A 214 16.54 -22.26 -6.54
C PHE A 214 16.78 -22.65 -8.01
N GLU A 215 17.36 -21.74 -8.80
CA GLU A 215 17.68 -21.96 -10.20
C GLU A 215 19.12 -22.54 -10.33
N ASP A 216 19.26 -23.63 -11.04
CA ASP A 216 20.53 -24.19 -11.48
C ASP A 216 20.32 -24.91 -12.83
N PRO A 217 20.39 -24.17 -13.95
CA PRO A 217 20.12 -24.75 -15.27
C PRO A 217 21.07 -25.91 -15.62
N ALA A 218 22.31 -25.86 -15.13
CA ALA A 218 23.30 -26.92 -15.38
C ALA A 218 22.91 -28.27 -14.75
N LYS A 219 22.11 -28.23 -13.67
CA LYS A 219 21.59 -29.42 -13.00
C LYS A 219 20.11 -29.67 -13.28
N GLY A 220 19.51 -28.87 -14.17
CA GLY A 220 18.09 -29.02 -14.56
C GLY A 220 17.09 -28.52 -13.51
N TYR A 221 17.47 -27.56 -12.68
CA TYR A 221 16.58 -26.87 -11.77
C TYR A 221 16.05 -25.57 -12.44
N PRO A 222 14.75 -25.48 -12.75
CA PRO A 222 14.19 -24.32 -13.48
C PRO A 222 14.04 -23.07 -12.61
N GLY A 223 14.19 -23.20 -11.30
CA GLY A 223 13.93 -22.15 -10.33
C GLY A 223 12.45 -21.94 -10.04
N ILE A 224 12.22 -21.10 -9.04
CA ILE A 224 10.91 -20.62 -8.61
C ILE A 224 10.97 -19.10 -8.68
N ILE A 225 9.94 -18.47 -9.27
CA ILE A 225 9.85 -17.02 -9.38
C ILE A 225 9.16 -16.48 -8.13
N PHE A 226 9.82 -15.60 -7.42
CA PHE A 226 9.25 -14.84 -6.32
C PHE A 226 8.82 -13.47 -6.85
N ILE A 227 7.55 -13.18 -6.70
CA ILE A 227 6.91 -11.89 -7.01
C ILE A 227 6.66 -11.20 -5.69
N ASP A 228 7.58 -10.34 -5.31
CA ASP A 228 7.51 -9.58 -4.07
C ASP A 228 6.59 -8.38 -4.28
N ILE A 229 5.50 -8.33 -3.53
CA ILE A 229 4.49 -7.26 -3.54
C ILE A 229 4.65 -6.50 -2.24
N GLU A 230 5.41 -5.40 -2.25
CA GLU A 230 5.79 -4.70 -1.03
C GLU A 230 4.66 -3.86 -0.44
N ILE A 231 3.81 -3.24 -1.28
CA ILE A 231 2.71 -2.37 -0.86
C ILE A 231 1.73 -2.16 -2.02
N PHE A 232 0.50 -1.72 -1.73
CA PHE A 232 -0.52 -1.41 -2.73
C PHE A 232 -0.69 0.10 -2.90
N LYS A 233 -0.22 0.69 -4.01
CA LYS A 233 -0.26 2.12 -4.32
C LYS A 233 -0.99 2.39 -5.64
N ASP A 234 -1.78 3.48 -5.69
CA ASP A 234 -2.52 3.87 -6.89
C ASP A 234 -1.62 4.44 -7.98
N THR A 235 -0.49 5.03 -7.61
CA THR A 235 0.50 5.55 -8.55
C THR A 235 1.89 5.10 -8.12
N THR A 236 2.55 4.37 -8.99
CA THR A 236 3.91 3.83 -8.80
C THR A 236 4.82 4.25 -9.95
N GLU A 237 5.92 3.55 -10.16
CA GLU A 237 6.87 3.84 -11.24
C GLU A 237 6.22 3.87 -12.63
N ASP A 238 5.15 3.12 -12.89
CA ASP A 238 4.40 3.14 -14.15
C ASP A 238 3.59 4.42 -14.36
N ARG A 239 3.26 5.15 -13.28
CA ARG A 239 2.50 6.40 -13.22
C ARG A 239 1.08 6.33 -13.81
N LYS A 240 0.52 5.14 -14.01
CA LYS A 240 -0.80 4.94 -14.65
C LYS A 240 -1.72 4.06 -13.82
N ASN A 241 -1.32 2.82 -13.62
CA ASN A 241 -2.18 1.78 -13.08
C ASN A 241 -1.72 1.28 -11.70
N GLY A 242 -0.64 1.88 -11.15
CA GLY A 242 -0.14 1.56 -9.83
C GLY A 242 0.38 0.13 -9.71
N SER A 243 0.30 -0.42 -8.51
CA SER A 243 0.76 -1.78 -8.21
C SER A 243 0.06 -2.85 -9.07
N TYR A 244 -1.23 -2.68 -9.35
CA TYR A 244 -1.98 -3.54 -10.28
C TYR A 244 -1.35 -3.56 -11.67
N GLY A 245 -1.00 -2.39 -12.21
CA GLY A 245 -0.38 -2.29 -13.53
C GLY A 245 0.96 -2.98 -13.61
N GLU A 246 1.78 -2.87 -12.57
CA GLU A 246 3.09 -3.54 -12.50
C GLU A 246 2.94 -5.06 -12.50
N LEU A 247 2.07 -5.61 -11.64
CA LEU A 247 1.83 -7.06 -11.59
C LEU A 247 1.21 -7.59 -12.89
N LYS A 248 0.20 -6.89 -13.43
CA LYS A 248 -0.47 -7.31 -14.67
C LYS A 248 0.49 -7.32 -15.85
N ALA A 249 1.30 -6.30 -16.02
CA ALA A 249 2.30 -6.23 -17.11
C ALA A 249 3.29 -7.40 -17.04
N TYR A 250 3.70 -7.79 -15.82
CA TYR A 250 4.54 -8.97 -15.64
C TYR A 250 3.81 -10.26 -16.03
N LEU A 251 2.59 -10.48 -15.55
CA LEU A 251 1.80 -11.67 -15.86
C LEU A 251 1.54 -11.79 -17.36
N ASP A 252 1.18 -10.70 -18.03
CA ASP A 252 0.97 -10.64 -19.49
C ASP A 252 2.26 -11.01 -20.25
N SER A 253 3.40 -10.44 -19.85
CA SER A 253 4.69 -10.68 -20.54
C SER A 253 5.24 -12.10 -20.33
N THR A 254 4.83 -12.79 -19.28
CA THR A 254 5.29 -14.13 -18.91
C THR A 254 4.21 -15.20 -18.95
N ALA A 255 3.13 -15.00 -19.71
CA ALA A 255 2.00 -15.92 -19.76
C ALA A 255 2.39 -17.34 -20.25
N SER A 256 3.43 -17.48 -21.07
CA SER A 256 3.97 -18.77 -21.51
C SER A 256 4.89 -19.45 -20.49
N ASP A 257 5.39 -18.75 -19.48
CA ASP A 257 6.29 -19.31 -18.47
C ASP A 257 5.51 -20.25 -17.52
N LYS A 258 5.95 -21.51 -17.42
CA LYS A 258 5.30 -22.57 -16.64
C LYS A 258 5.93 -22.77 -15.25
N ARG A 259 6.93 -21.97 -14.88
CA ARG A 259 7.52 -22.04 -13.54
C ARG A 259 6.48 -21.71 -12.47
N VAL A 260 6.69 -22.24 -11.28
CA VAL A 260 5.88 -21.84 -10.10
C VAL A 260 6.24 -20.42 -9.70
N ARG A 261 5.23 -19.65 -9.35
CA ARG A 261 5.35 -18.28 -8.86
C ARG A 261 4.90 -18.17 -7.41
N VAL A 262 5.72 -17.58 -6.58
CA VAL A 262 5.39 -17.26 -5.20
C VAL A 262 4.99 -15.78 -5.16
N LEU A 263 3.75 -15.52 -4.77
CA LEU A 263 3.25 -14.16 -4.48
C LEU A 263 3.67 -13.83 -3.06
N ASP A 264 4.77 -13.10 -2.92
CA ASP A 264 5.36 -12.79 -1.62
C ASP A 264 4.79 -11.47 -1.07
N LEU A 265 4.05 -11.58 0.02
CA LEU A 265 3.44 -10.47 0.74
C LEU A 265 4.01 -10.32 2.16
N ARG A 266 5.14 -10.96 2.46
CA ARG A 266 5.77 -10.81 3.77
C ARG A 266 6.10 -9.34 4.03
N GLY A 267 5.72 -8.83 5.21
CA GLY A 267 5.94 -7.44 5.56
C GLY A 267 5.10 -6.42 4.80
N ASN A 268 4.17 -6.84 3.94
CA ASN A 268 3.29 -5.93 3.20
C ASN A 268 2.22 -5.32 4.13
N PRO A 269 2.27 -4.02 4.47
CA PRO A 269 1.35 -3.40 5.43
C PRO A 269 -0.05 -3.12 4.86
N GLY A 270 -0.27 -3.42 3.58
CA GLY A 270 -1.51 -3.12 2.88
C GLY A 270 -1.40 -1.96 1.89
N GLY A 271 -2.35 -1.03 1.93
CA GLY A 271 -2.40 0.14 1.03
C GLY A 271 -3.77 0.33 0.39
N SER A 272 -3.81 0.70 -0.89
CA SER A 272 -5.04 0.98 -1.63
C SER A 272 -5.90 -0.26 -1.83
N VAL A 273 -7.12 -0.23 -1.30
CA VAL A 273 -8.11 -1.32 -1.44
C VAL A 273 -8.43 -1.57 -2.91
N LYS A 274 -8.52 -0.52 -3.71
CA LYS A 274 -8.72 -0.64 -5.16
C LYS A 274 -7.61 -1.48 -5.79
N GLN A 275 -6.36 -1.24 -5.41
CA GLN A 275 -5.22 -1.94 -5.98
C GLN A 275 -5.21 -3.42 -5.57
N CYS A 276 -5.32 -3.73 -4.28
CA CYS A 276 -5.26 -5.12 -3.84
C CYS A 276 -6.43 -5.97 -4.33
N VAL A 277 -7.63 -5.43 -4.40
CA VAL A 277 -8.80 -6.14 -4.95
C VAL A 277 -8.63 -6.36 -6.45
N SER A 278 -8.19 -5.35 -7.22
CA SER A 278 -7.91 -5.53 -8.65
C SER A 278 -6.74 -6.49 -8.91
N MET A 279 -5.73 -6.53 -8.02
CA MET A 279 -4.64 -7.50 -8.14
C MET A 279 -5.10 -8.93 -7.79
N ALA A 280 -6.00 -9.09 -6.82
CA ALA A 280 -6.59 -10.40 -6.50
C ALA A 280 -7.46 -10.92 -7.65
N ASP A 281 -8.21 -10.04 -8.32
CA ASP A 281 -9.02 -10.34 -9.49
C ASP A 281 -8.21 -11.02 -10.60
N LEU A 282 -6.94 -10.65 -10.77
CA LEU A 282 -6.03 -11.28 -11.76
C LEU A 282 -5.89 -12.80 -11.61
N PHE A 283 -6.19 -13.36 -10.45
CA PHE A 283 -6.02 -14.79 -10.13
C PHE A 283 -7.35 -15.52 -9.93
N VAL A 284 -8.45 -14.80 -9.80
CA VAL A 284 -9.77 -15.37 -9.44
C VAL A 284 -10.71 -15.27 -10.60
N LYS A 285 -11.11 -16.43 -11.14
CA LYS A 285 -11.99 -16.51 -12.30
C LYS A 285 -13.43 -16.09 -12.00
N GLU A 286 -13.94 -16.44 -10.82
CA GLU A 286 -15.30 -16.14 -10.40
C GLU A 286 -15.43 -16.18 -8.87
N GLY A 287 -16.44 -15.51 -8.33
CA GLY A 287 -16.74 -15.48 -6.91
C GLY A 287 -16.53 -14.12 -6.29
N GLU A 288 -16.74 -14.04 -4.99
CA GLU A 288 -16.55 -12.82 -4.22
C GLU A 288 -15.06 -12.61 -3.91
N LEU A 289 -14.56 -11.39 -4.07
CA LEU A 289 -13.21 -11.01 -3.69
C LEU A 289 -13.17 -10.44 -2.28
N SER A 290 -14.13 -9.59 -1.95
CA SER A 290 -14.19 -8.92 -0.65
C SER A 290 -15.56 -8.32 -0.41
N THR A 291 -15.98 -8.28 0.84
CA THR A 291 -17.13 -7.49 1.28
C THR A 291 -16.66 -6.45 2.28
N ASN A 292 -17.07 -5.21 2.08
CA ASN A 292 -16.89 -4.17 3.07
C ASN A 292 -18.24 -3.75 3.64
N LYS A 293 -18.27 -3.49 4.95
CA LYS A 293 -19.41 -2.96 5.69
C LYS A 293 -19.04 -1.59 6.21
N TRP A 294 -19.97 -0.65 6.14
CA TRP A 294 -19.75 0.68 6.68
C TRP A 294 -21.00 1.22 7.34
N ARG A 295 -20.79 2.22 8.16
CA ARG A 295 -21.81 3.01 8.81
C ARG A 295 -21.92 4.38 8.14
N SER A 296 -23.12 4.91 8.10
CA SER A 296 -23.39 6.31 7.73
C SER A 296 -24.59 6.83 8.53
N ILE A 297 -24.74 8.15 8.57
CA ILE A 297 -25.93 8.80 9.13
C ILE A 297 -26.72 9.41 7.97
N ASP A 298 -28.04 9.19 7.94
CA ASP A 298 -28.91 9.82 6.95
C ASP A 298 -29.27 11.27 7.34
N ALA A 299 -29.99 11.95 6.45
CA ALA A 299 -30.41 13.34 6.64
C ALA A 299 -31.26 13.59 7.91
N ASN A 300 -31.85 12.55 8.49
CA ASN A 300 -32.63 12.62 9.72
C ASN A 300 -31.83 12.26 10.96
N GLY A 301 -30.51 12.07 10.85
CA GLY A 301 -29.64 11.66 11.95
C GLY A 301 -29.73 10.17 12.32
N VAL A 302 -30.35 9.34 11.46
CA VAL A 302 -30.51 7.91 11.73
C VAL A 302 -29.32 7.13 11.18
N THR A 303 -28.69 6.33 12.04
CA THR A 303 -27.61 5.43 11.63
C THR A 303 -28.09 4.37 10.65
N LYS A 304 -27.38 4.26 9.53
CA LYS A 304 -27.53 3.19 8.53
C LYS A 304 -26.27 2.34 8.46
N ARG A 305 -26.47 1.03 8.34
CA ARG A 305 -25.39 0.08 8.08
C ARG A 305 -25.58 -0.51 6.70
N SER A 306 -24.53 -0.44 5.89
CA SER A 306 -24.53 -0.88 4.49
C SER A 306 -23.38 -1.84 4.24
N ALA A 307 -23.49 -2.63 3.18
CA ALA A 307 -22.43 -3.51 2.74
C ALA A 307 -22.33 -3.51 1.20
N THR A 308 -21.12 -3.64 0.69
CA THR A 308 -20.85 -3.83 -0.75
C THR A 308 -19.88 -4.97 -0.94
N THR A 309 -20.20 -5.84 -1.88
CA THR A 309 -19.37 -6.96 -2.30
C THR A 309 -18.74 -6.66 -3.65
N THR A 310 -17.45 -6.95 -3.78
CA THR A 310 -16.75 -6.93 -5.06
C THR A 310 -16.58 -8.37 -5.54
N ASN A 311 -16.94 -8.62 -6.80
CA ASN A 311 -16.84 -9.93 -7.43
C ASN A 311 -15.74 -9.95 -8.48
N ALA A 312 -15.15 -11.11 -8.69
CA ALA A 312 -14.16 -11.37 -9.72
C ALA A 312 -14.75 -11.31 -11.13
N LYS A 313 -13.87 -11.03 -12.09
CA LYS A 313 -14.15 -11.02 -13.52
C LYS A 313 -13.15 -11.92 -14.23
N ALA A 314 -13.65 -12.93 -14.93
CA ALA A 314 -12.82 -13.87 -15.66
C ALA A 314 -12.10 -13.24 -16.85
N GLY A 315 -10.97 -13.83 -17.24
CA GLY A 315 -10.22 -13.51 -18.45
C GLY A 315 -8.83 -12.94 -18.20
N ASP A 316 -8.36 -12.99 -16.97
CA ASP A 316 -7.08 -12.43 -16.57
C ASP A 316 -5.90 -13.44 -16.66
N PRO A 317 -4.68 -12.95 -16.91
CA PRO A 317 -3.50 -13.81 -17.17
C PRO A 317 -3.08 -14.66 -15.96
N GLY A 318 -3.39 -14.24 -14.75
CA GLY A 318 -3.07 -14.97 -13.52
C GLY A 318 -3.96 -16.17 -13.25
N GLU A 319 -5.10 -16.31 -13.92
CA GLU A 319 -6.02 -17.46 -13.76
C GLU A 319 -5.40 -18.78 -14.25
N GLN A 320 -4.35 -18.70 -15.05
CA GLN A 320 -3.68 -19.83 -15.69
C GLN A 320 -2.24 -19.96 -15.18
N GLY A 321 -2.03 -20.50 -14.01
CA GLY A 321 -0.66 -20.58 -13.48
C GLY A 321 -0.54 -21.51 -12.29
N ARG A 322 0.69 -21.68 -11.81
CA ARG A 322 1.00 -22.40 -10.59
C ARG A 322 1.52 -21.40 -9.56
N TYR A 323 0.70 -21.10 -8.57
CA TYR A 323 0.99 -20.05 -7.60
C TYR A 323 1.02 -20.60 -6.18
N ILE A 324 1.74 -19.87 -5.33
CA ILE A 324 1.76 -20.02 -3.87
C ILE A 324 1.72 -18.59 -3.31
N ILE A 325 0.92 -18.35 -2.30
CA ILE A 325 0.98 -17.11 -1.53
C ILE A 325 1.93 -17.33 -0.36
N LEU A 326 2.87 -16.41 -0.16
CA LEU A 326 3.78 -16.38 0.98
C LEU A 326 3.53 -15.12 1.80
N ALA A 327 3.26 -15.26 3.09
CA ALA A 327 2.98 -14.12 3.96
C ALA A 327 3.36 -14.41 5.42
N ASN A 328 3.38 -13.37 6.24
CA ASN A 328 3.76 -13.47 7.66
C ASN A 328 2.98 -12.47 8.53
N GLY A 329 3.36 -12.34 9.81
CA GLY A 329 2.76 -11.42 10.77
C GLY A 329 2.85 -9.94 10.37
N GLY A 330 3.74 -9.55 9.46
CA GLY A 330 3.82 -8.22 8.88
C GLY A 330 2.85 -7.98 7.70
N SER A 331 2.17 -9.02 7.21
CA SER A 331 1.17 -8.92 6.14
C SER A 331 -0.16 -8.44 6.73
N ALA A 332 -0.59 -7.23 6.39
CA ALA A 332 -1.71 -6.56 7.05
C ALA A 332 -2.71 -5.92 6.08
N SER A 333 -3.95 -5.68 6.53
CA SER A 333 -4.95 -4.85 5.85
C SER A 333 -5.22 -5.33 4.41
N CYS A 334 -4.88 -4.54 3.40
CA CYS A 334 -5.07 -4.87 1.98
C CYS A 334 -4.34 -6.16 1.56
N ALA A 335 -3.19 -6.48 2.19
CA ALA A 335 -2.53 -7.77 1.97
C ALA A 335 -3.41 -8.93 2.42
N GLU A 336 -4.13 -8.77 3.53
CA GLU A 336 -5.05 -9.79 4.03
C GLU A 336 -6.30 -9.91 3.16
N ILE A 337 -6.81 -8.80 2.59
CA ILE A 337 -7.88 -8.85 1.58
C ILE A 337 -7.42 -9.67 0.36
N PHE A 338 -6.22 -9.39 -0.16
CA PHE A 338 -5.64 -10.10 -1.28
C PHE A 338 -5.47 -11.60 -1.00
N ILE A 339 -4.90 -11.95 0.16
CA ILE A 339 -4.72 -13.36 0.59
C ILE A 339 -6.06 -14.07 0.68
N ALA A 340 -7.03 -13.49 1.41
CA ALA A 340 -8.34 -14.10 1.60
C ALA A 340 -9.10 -14.26 0.28
N ALA A 341 -9.07 -13.23 -0.58
CA ALA A 341 -9.72 -13.25 -1.88
C ALA A 341 -9.28 -14.44 -2.72
N ILE A 342 -7.99 -14.70 -2.78
CA ILE A 342 -7.42 -15.78 -3.61
C ILE A 342 -7.60 -17.15 -2.92
N THR A 343 -7.24 -17.27 -1.64
CA THR A 343 -7.20 -18.58 -0.98
C THR A 343 -8.57 -19.15 -0.62
N GLU A 344 -9.60 -18.31 -0.52
CA GLU A 344 -10.95 -18.79 -0.28
C GLU A 344 -11.75 -19.08 -1.56
N THR A 345 -11.26 -18.64 -2.74
CA THR A 345 -11.95 -18.79 -4.04
C THR A 345 -11.19 -19.66 -5.04
N THR A 346 -9.94 -19.98 -4.77
CA THR A 346 -9.08 -20.80 -5.62
C THR A 346 -8.37 -21.90 -4.81
N ASP A 347 -7.66 -22.79 -5.50
CA ASP A 347 -6.79 -23.81 -4.88
C ASP A 347 -5.36 -23.30 -4.62
N ILE A 348 -5.09 -22.01 -4.79
CA ILE A 348 -3.77 -21.42 -4.52
C ILE A 348 -3.53 -21.41 -3.01
N PRO A 349 -2.48 -22.11 -2.51
CA PRO A 349 -2.26 -22.26 -1.09
C PRO A 349 -1.64 -20.99 -0.48
N PHE A 350 -1.98 -20.73 0.78
CA PHE A 350 -1.27 -19.81 1.65
C PHE A 350 -0.22 -20.54 2.48
N VAL A 351 1.01 -20.12 2.36
CA VAL A 351 2.21 -20.64 3.01
C VAL A 351 2.83 -19.53 3.85
N GLY A 352 3.31 -19.82 5.04
CA GLY A 352 3.96 -18.80 5.87
C GLY A 352 3.57 -18.86 7.34
N SER A 353 3.31 -17.74 7.95
CA SER A 353 2.74 -17.65 9.30
C SER A 353 1.44 -16.84 9.32
N LYS A 354 0.76 -16.84 10.46
CA LYS A 354 -0.48 -16.08 10.65
C LYS A 354 -0.26 -14.60 10.35
N THR A 355 -1.17 -13.98 9.59
CA THR A 355 -1.12 -12.56 9.25
C THR A 355 -1.49 -11.65 10.42
N TYR A 356 -1.34 -10.33 10.24
CA TYR A 356 -1.50 -9.32 11.28
C TYR A 356 -2.90 -9.26 11.89
N GLY A 357 -3.95 -9.26 11.08
CA GLY A 357 -5.33 -9.16 11.56
C GLY A 357 -5.91 -7.74 11.52
N LYS A 358 -5.60 -6.93 10.52
CA LYS A 358 -6.23 -5.62 10.33
C LYS A 358 -7.40 -5.69 9.35
N GLY A 359 -8.56 -6.12 9.81
CA GLY A 359 -9.80 -6.25 9.01
C GLY A 359 -10.65 -4.98 8.97
N ILE A 360 -10.06 -3.79 9.20
CA ILE A 360 -10.73 -2.50 9.14
C ILE A 360 -10.04 -1.58 8.14
N GLY A 361 -10.79 -0.63 7.60
CA GLY A 361 -10.30 0.31 6.62
C GLY A 361 -10.62 1.76 6.94
N GLN A 362 -9.79 2.65 6.40
CA GLN A 362 -9.92 4.07 6.58
C GLN A 362 -10.19 4.77 5.25
N THR A 363 -11.07 5.78 5.30
CA THR A 363 -11.21 6.77 4.22
C THR A 363 -10.57 8.08 4.65
N THR A 364 -9.82 8.70 3.73
CA THR A 364 -9.17 9.99 3.95
C THR A 364 -9.96 11.08 3.25
N PHE A 365 -10.34 12.11 4.00
CA PHE A 365 -11.10 13.27 3.53
C PHE A 365 -10.28 14.54 3.65
N TYR A 366 -10.37 15.43 2.66
CA TYR A 366 -9.93 16.80 2.86
C TYR A 366 -10.92 17.51 3.79
N THR A 367 -10.40 18.23 4.77
CA THR A 367 -11.18 18.94 5.77
C THR A 367 -11.44 20.38 5.37
N TYR A 368 -12.20 21.13 6.17
CA TYR A 368 -12.61 22.49 5.87
C TYR A 368 -11.42 23.45 5.60
N ALA A 369 -10.37 23.35 6.40
CA ALA A 369 -9.14 24.14 6.22
C ALA A 369 -8.08 23.45 5.36
N ASN A 370 -8.43 22.42 4.56
CA ASN A 370 -7.51 21.62 3.77
C ASN A 370 -6.55 20.73 4.59
N GLY A 371 -6.87 20.36 5.81
CA GLY A 371 -6.24 19.25 6.50
C GLY A 371 -6.69 17.90 5.92
N LEU A 372 -6.25 16.80 6.51
CA LEU A 372 -6.74 15.45 6.18
C LEU A 372 -7.31 14.79 7.43
N ALA A 373 -8.54 14.31 7.31
CA ALA A 373 -9.19 13.41 8.25
C ALA A 373 -9.11 11.99 7.70
N LYS A 374 -8.34 11.13 8.32
CA LYS A 374 -8.28 9.69 8.02
C LYS A 374 -9.13 8.98 9.06
N ILE A 375 -10.28 8.43 8.65
CA ILE A 375 -11.32 7.92 9.55
C ILE A 375 -11.52 6.43 9.30
N THR A 376 -11.45 5.61 10.34
CA THR A 376 -11.89 4.21 10.29
C THR A 376 -13.40 4.18 10.12
N ASP A 377 -13.85 3.86 8.92
CA ASP A 377 -15.25 3.93 8.50
C ASP A 377 -15.84 2.59 8.06
N ARG A 378 -15.00 1.55 7.95
CA ARG A 378 -15.44 0.24 7.42
C ARG A 378 -14.74 -0.95 8.03
N GLU A 379 -15.45 -2.09 8.01
CA GLU A 379 -14.95 -3.43 8.27
C GLU A 379 -14.88 -4.22 6.95
N PHE A 380 -13.82 -5.01 6.76
CA PHE A 380 -13.67 -5.95 5.66
C PHE A 380 -13.93 -7.38 6.11
N LEU A 381 -14.63 -8.12 5.27
CA LEU A 381 -14.86 -9.54 5.43
C LEU A 381 -14.22 -10.32 4.28
N THR A 382 -13.79 -11.53 4.57
CA THR A 382 -13.33 -12.48 3.55
C THR A 382 -14.47 -12.86 2.58
N PRO A 383 -14.19 -13.50 1.42
CA PRO A 383 -15.22 -14.06 0.54
C PRO A 383 -16.26 -14.92 1.28
N LYS A 384 -15.83 -15.72 2.24
CA LYS A 384 -16.73 -16.54 3.10
C LYS A 384 -17.40 -15.75 4.22
N ARG A 385 -17.36 -14.42 4.16
CA ARG A 385 -17.99 -13.51 5.14
C ARG A 385 -17.44 -13.60 6.56
N ASN A 386 -16.22 -14.08 6.74
CA ASN A 386 -15.55 -14.13 8.03
C ASN A 386 -14.83 -12.81 8.33
N SER A 387 -14.92 -12.34 9.58
CA SER A 387 -14.07 -11.27 10.08
C SER A 387 -12.71 -11.83 10.50
N TYR A 388 -11.65 -11.24 9.98
CA TYR A 388 -10.27 -11.54 10.37
C TYR A 388 -9.65 -10.43 11.23
N HIS A 389 -10.42 -9.38 11.55
CA HIS A 389 -9.96 -8.30 12.42
C HIS A 389 -9.55 -8.84 13.80
N LEU A 390 -8.35 -8.45 14.25
CA LEU A 390 -7.67 -8.93 15.46
C LEU A 390 -7.37 -10.44 15.52
N LYS A 391 -7.64 -11.18 14.43
CA LYS A 391 -7.44 -12.63 14.38
C LYS A 391 -6.35 -13.04 13.40
N GLY A 392 -6.20 -12.28 12.30
CA GLY A 392 -5.36 -12.66 11.15
C GLY A 392 -5.94 -13.83 10.34
N ILE A 393 -5.25 -14.14 9.26
CA ILE A 393 -5.50 -15.29 8.38
C ILE A 393 -4.45 -16.34 8.67
N ILE A 394 -4.89 -17.59 8.85
CA ILE A 394 -4.01 -18.72 9.20
C ILE A 394 -3.56 -19.42 7.91
N PRO A 395 -2.25 -19.69 7.73
CA PRO A 395 -1.75 -20.38 6.56
C PRO A 395 -2.19 -21.86 6.54
N GLN A 396 -2.32 -22.43 5.33
CA GLN A 396 -2.50 -23.88 5.14
C GLN A 396 -1.19 -24.66 5.37
N TYR A 397 -0.05 -24.01 5.14
CA TYR A 397 1.30 -24.56 5.37
C TYR A 397 2.08 -23.59 6.24
N ASP A 398 2.26 -23.98 7.50
CA ASP A 398 3.01 -23.18 8.47
C ASP A 398 4.51 -23.32 8.26
N CYS A 399 5.23 -22.20 8.25
CA CYS A 399 6.68 -22.10 8.08
C CYS A 399 7.44 -21.83 9.38
N VAL A 400 6.78 -21.87 10.53
CA VAL A 400 7.44 -21.60 11.82
C VAL A 400 8.67 -22.52 12.00
N GLY A 401 9.81 -21.91 12.32
CA GLY A 401 11.08 -22.62 12.47
C GLY A 401 11.78 -23.02 11.16
N THR A 402 11.24 -22.57 10.01
CA THR A 402 11.83 -22.81 8.69
C THR A 402 12.01 -21.48 7.96
N VAL A 403 13.08 -21.36 7.19
CA VAL A 403 13.25 -20.23 6.26
C VAL A 403 12.09 -20.20 5.29
N TYR A 404 11.42 -19.06 5.16
CA TYR A 404 10.17 -18.92 4.39
C TYR A 404 10.32 -19.32 2.92
N GLU A 405 11.43 -18.94 2.26
CA GLU A 405 11.71 -19.31 0.87
C GLU A 405 11.85 -20.83 0.71
N ASN A 406 12.52 -21.47 1.66
CA ASN A 406 12.69 -22.92 1.69
C ASN A 406 11.36 -23.63 1.93
N CYS A 407 10.54 -23.11 2.82
CA CYS A 407 9.20 -23.60 3.09
C CYS A 407 8.33 -23.51 1.82
N ALA A 408 8.30 -22.36 1.15
CA ALA A 408 7.57 -22.16 -0.10
C ALA A 408 8.08 -23.12 -1.20
N ALA A 409 9.40 -23.32 -1.30
CA ALA A 409 9.99 -24.25 -2.27
C ALA A 409 9.62 -25.72 -1.98
N GLN A 410 9.57 -26.13 -0.73
CA GLN A 410 9.11 -27.46 -0.33
C GLN A 410 7.63 -27.69 -0.67
N VAL A 411 6.79 -26.68 -0.44
CA VAL A 411 5.37 -26.73 -0.84
C VAL A 411 5.24 -26.76 -2.37
N ALA A 412 6.04 -25.98 -3.11
CA ALA A 412 6.10 -26.02 -4.57
C ALA A 412 6.51 -27.42 -5.09
N ASN A 413 7.50 -28.05 -4.47
CA ASN A 413 7.88 -29.43 -4.79
C ASN A 413 6.71 -30.39 -4.52
N LYS A 414 6.09 -30.30 -3.35
CA LYS A 414 4.98 -31.19 -2.94
C LYS A 414 3.77 -31.08 -3.87
N LEU A 415 3.36 -29.86 -4.25
CA LEU A 415 2.12 -29.65 -5.00
C LEU A 415 2.32 -29.67 -6.52
N TYR A 416 3.46 -29.23 -7.00
CA TYR A 416 3.71 -29.02 -8.43
C TYR A 416 4.87 -29.85 -8.98
N GLY A 417 5.54 -30.67 -8.15
CA GLY A 417 6.66 -31.51 -8.57
C GLY A 417 7.91 -30.71 -8.99
N VAL A 418 8.06 -29.47 -8.51
CA VAL A 418 9.23 -28.63 -8.86
C VAL A 418 10.48 -29.22 -8.24
N LYS A 419 11.47 -29.52 -9.05
CA LYS A 419 12.79 -29.93 -8.54
C LYS A 419 13.50 -28.72 -7.93
N ILE A 420 13.96 -28.87 -6.70
CA ILE A 420 14.76 -27.87 -5.99
C ILE A 420 16.13 -28.48 -5.64
N PRO A 421 17.21 -27.68 -5.68
CA PRO A 421 18.52 -28.15 -5.21
C PRO A 421 18.42 -28.60 -3.74
N LYS A 422 19.20 -29.59 -3.35
CA LYS A 422 19.39 -29.85 -1.93
C LYS A 422 19.91 -28.59 -1.28
N GLN A 423 19.23 -28.13 -0.24
CA GLN A 423 19.55 -26.89 0.43
C GLN A 423 20.95 -26.99 1.04
N ASP A 424 21.78 -26.04 0.65
CA ASP A 424 23.03 -25.79 1.37
C ASP A 424 22.66 -25.04 2.65
N GLU A 425 22.97 -25.63 3.80
CA GLU A 425 22.71 -25.00 5.13
C GLU A 425 23.37 -23.63 5.26
N SER A 426 24.36 -23.31 4.41
CA SER A 426 24.98 -21.99 4.35
C SER A 426 24.03 -20.89 3.81
N LEU A 427 23.06 -21.24 2.97
CA LEU A 427 22.00 -20.33 2.54
C LEU A 427 20.94 -20.16 3.64
N ALA A 428 20.67 -21.20 4.42
CA ALA A 428 19.81 -21.12 5.59
C ALA A 428 20.36 -20.11 6.62
N LYS A 429 21.66 -20.04 6.78
CA LYS A 429 22.31 -19.09 7.68
C LYS A 429 22.20 -17.63 7.20
N ARG A 430 22.21 -17.38 5.88
CA ARG A 430 21.99 -16.05 5.32
C ARG A 430 20.57 -15.53 5.45
N SER A 431 19.58 -16.41 5.52
CA SER A 431 18.18 -16.02 5.67
C SER A 431 17.66 -16.17 7.11
N SER A 432 18.32 -16.94 7.99
CA SER A 432 18.02 -16.96 9.42
C SER A 432 18.49 -15.69 10.14
N ASP A 433 19.43 -14.95 9.55
CA ASP A 433 19.81 -13.60 10.02
C ASP A 433 18.70 -12.57 9.71
N PHE A 434 17.69 -12.93 8.89
CA PHE A 434 16.43 -12.24 8.71
C PHE A 434 15.38 -12.74 9.71
N THR A 435 15.69 -12.62 11.00
CA THR A 435 14.65 -12.73 12.03
C THR A 435 13.65 -11.58 11.89
N GLU A 436 12.41 -11.75 12.38
CA GLU A 436 11.32 -10.75 12.32
C GLU A 436 11.77 -9.33 12.72
N ASN A 437 12.85 -9.19 13.51
CA ASN A 437 13.46 -7.92 13.89
C ASN A 437 14.32 -7.27 12.80
N THR A 438 14.82 -8.02 11.81
CA THR A 438 15.69 -7.48 10.74
C THR A 438 14.87 -6.98 9.55
N ILE A 439 13.60 -7.39 9.42
CA ILE A 439 12.66 -6.89 8.39
C ILE A 439 12.31 -5.41 8.64
N MET A 440 12.52 -4.90 9.84
CA MET A 440 12.26 -3.51 10.22
C MET A 440 13.36 -2.50 9.80
N ASP A 441 14.52 -2.98 9.35
CA ASP A 441 15.63 -2.11 8.90
C ASP A 441 15.64 -1.89 7.38
N PHE A 442 14.48 -1.96 6.72
CA PHE A 442 14.31 -1.57 5.33
C PHE A 442 14.27 -0.04 5.19
N GLU A 443 15.32 0.62 5.57
CA GLU A 443 15.53 2.03 5.29
C GLU A 443 16.54 2.16 4.13
N GLY A 444 16.03 2.08 2.94
CA GLY A 444 16.76 2.45 1.74
C GLY A 444 15.99 3.51 1.00
N GLY A 445 16.47 4.76 1.02
CA GLY A 445 15.93 5.88 0.26
C GLY A 445 14.49 6.22 0.62
N ALA A 446 14.33 7.13 1.53
CA ALA A 446 13.22 8.10 1.76
C ALA A 446 11.79 7.70 1.33
N ILE A 447 11.36 6.49 1.55
CA ILE A 447 10.01 6.26 2.02
C ILE A 447 10.16 6.27 3.53
N GLU A 448 10.00 7.42 4.15
CA GLU A 448 9.81 7.50 5.59
C GLU A 448 8.54 6.74 5.91
N TRP A 449 8.72 5.51 6.36
CA TRP A 449 7.68 4.64 6.89
C TRP A 449 7.32 5.05 8.32
N GLU A 450 7.36 6.34 8.65
CA GLU A 450 6.90 6.85 9.95
C GLU A 450 5.51 6.35 10.30
N ASP A 451 4.65 6.12 9.29
CA ASP A 451 3.32 5.56 9.52
C ASP A 451 3.34 4.04 9.77
N SER A 452 4.26 3.26 9.20
CA SER A 452 4.31 1.81 9.44
C SER A 452 4.91 1.47 10.82
N ASP A 453 5.98 2.15 11.22
CA ASP A 453 6.59 2.02 12.54
C ASP A 453 5.62 2.46 13.66
N TYR A 454 4.80 3.47 13.42
CA TYR A 454 3.76 3.90 14.34
C TYR A 454 2.69 2.81 14.52
N TYR A 455 2.29 2.14 13.44
CA TYR A 455 1.32 1.04 13.49
C TYR A 455 1.85 -0.17 14.26
N PHE A 456 3.11 -0.56 14.11
CA PHE A 456 3.70 -1.71 14.80
C PHE A 456 3.98 -1.42 16.28
N LYS A 457 4.51 -0.24 16.63
CA LYS A 457 4.79 0.16 18.02
C LYS A 457 3.55 0.42 18.87
N ALA A 458 2.46 0.91 18.27
CA ALA A 458 1.20 1.12 19.00
C ALA A 458 0.54 -0.21 19.39
N PHE A 459 0.69 -1.25 18.56
CA PHE A 459 0.08 -2.56 18.80
C PHE A 459 0.80 -3.36 19.89
N ASP A 460 2.13 -3.25 19.98
CA ASP A 460 2.94 -3.92 21.01
C ASP A 460 2.62 -3.43 22.45
N LYS A 461 2.01 -2.25 22.58
CA LYS A 461 1.59 -1.68 23.87
C LYS A 461 0.17 -2.04 24.34
N THR A 462 -0.67 -2.62 23.48
CA THR A 462 -2.08 -2.87 23.76
C THR A 462 -2.46 -4.33 23.88
N HIS A 463 -1.52 -5.26 23.64
CA HIS A 463 -1.74 -6.70 23.85
C HIS A 463 -0.75 -7.25 24.87
N PRO A 464 -1.26 -7.85 25.99
CA PRO A 464 -0.44 -8.58 26.94
C PRO A 464 0.10 -9.90 26.36
#